data_02adaf1bcb6e5410c36c04beeeb3bf1a
#
_entry.id   02adaf1bcb6e5410c36c04beeeb3bf1a
#
_cell.length_a   1.000
_cell.length_b   1.000
_cell.length_c   1.000
_cell.angle_alpha   90.00
_cell.angle_beta   90.00
_cell.angle_gamma   90.00
#
_symmetry.space_group_name_H-M   'P 1'
#
loop_
_entity.id
_entity.type
_entity.pdbx_description
1 polymer ?
#
loop_
_entity_poly.entity_id
_entity_poly.type
_entity_poly.pdbx_seq_one_letter_code
_entity_poly.pdbx_strand_id
1 'polypeptide(L)'
;SHVANDAAGVFTGTDEQVELEADLTFADPLHDALDIDLLVDTQYHYDHAGRVTGTLTIGGEEITVDGQGYRDHSWGWFRDWTPGKWGHMACFAQFETGDCFTLIASTNPDDEVHHVYGYHANEETTRPIRDATVDWNDGHDRENRARAWAEGEYPDDIQYTLEFDDGTETLRCEPTHNIPIGYEDRNWALTDPDGPWLTSITNRMPATCQWQGYDGLAWPEELLSI
;
A
#
# COMPACT_ATOMS: atom_id res chain seq x y z
N SER A 1 -17.09 10.73 -8.03
CA SER A 1 -16.45 9.42 -7.75
C SER A 1 -17.52 8.38 -7.48
N HIS A 2 -17.24 7.14 -7.75
CA HIS A 2 -18.15 6.02 -7.49
C HIS A 2 -17.42 4.98 -6.64
N VAL A 3 -18.14 4.43 -5.68
CA VAL A 3 -17.68 3.31 -4.85
C VAL A 3 -18.54 2.10 -5.20
N ALA A 4 -17.90 1.00 -5.55
CA ALA A 4 -18.57 -0.24 -5.85
C ALA A 4 -18.50 -1.21 -4.68
N ASN A 5 -19.55 -2.01 -4.49
CA ASN A 5 -19.59 -3.02 -3.44
C ASN A 5 -18.89 -4.32 -3.85
N ASP A 6 -18.62 -4.46 -5.13
CA ASP A 6 -17.91 -5.60 -5.72
C ASP A 6 -16.89 -5.10 -6.75
N ALA A 7 -15.62 -5.38 -6.52
CA ALA A 7 -14.54 -4.97 -7.41
C ALA A 7 -14.71 -5.54 -8.84
N ALA A 8 -15.20 -6.77 -8.98
CA ALA A 8 -15.50 -7.37 -10.28
C ALA A 8 -16.65 -6.61 -10.98
N GLY A 9 -17.64 -6.13 -10.25
CA GLY A 9 -18.75 -5.34 -10.76
C GLY A 9 -18.31 -3.99 -11.35
N VAL A 10 -17.23 -3.38 -10.84
CA VAL A 10 -16.65 -2.14 -11.39
C VAL A 10 -16.23 -2.34 -12.84
N PHE A 11 -15.57 -3.44 -13.14
CA PHE A 11 -15.07 -3.73 -14.49
C PHE A 11 -16.20 -4.16 -15.44
N THR A 12 -17.21 -4.80 -14.94
CA THR A 12 -18.37 -5.25 -15.74
C THR A 12 -19.47 -4.20 -15.84
N GLY A 13 -19.43 -3.16 -14.99
CA GLY A 13 -20.47 -2.14 -14.90
C GLY A 13 -21.81 -2.66 -14.36
N THR A 14 -21.78 -3.77 -13.63
CA THR A 14 -22.98 -4.46 -13.10
C THR A 14 -23.21 -4.23 -11.61
N ASP A 15 -22.24 -3.61 -10.91
CA ASP A 15 -22.37 -3.36 -9.48
C ASP A 15 -23.22 -2.12 -9.17
N GLU A 16 -23.77 -2.10 -7.98
CA GLU A 16 -24.50 -0.93 -7.47
C GLU A 16 -23.50 0.21 -7.20
N GLN A 17 -23.75 1.37 -7.79
CA GLN A 17 -22.88 2.54 -7.65
C GLN A 17 -23.45 3.48 -6.59
N VAL A 18 -22.59 3.93 -5.70
CA VAL A 18 -22.91 4.92 -4.68
C VAL A 18 -22.20 6.23 -5.01
N GLU A 19 -22.94 7.33 -4.94
CA GLU A 19 -22.36 8.66 -5.11
C GLU A 19 -21.44 8.97 -3.93
N LEU A 20 -20.24 9.47 -4.25
CA LEU A 20 -19.23 9.89 -3.28
C LEU A 20 -18.78 11.32 -3.60
N GLU A 21 -18.92 12.20 -2.62
CA GLU A 21 -18.34 13.53 -2.63
C GLU A 21 -17.33 13.64 -1.48
N ALA A 22 -16.19 14.29 -1.73
CA ALA A 22 -15.14 14.50 -0.74
C ALA A 22 -14.64 15.94 -0.83
N ASP A 23 -14.65 16.63 0.31
CA ASP A 23 -13.96 17.90 0.52
C ASP A 23 -12.98 17.72 1.67
N LEU A 24 -11.76 17.30 1.32
CA LEU A 24 -10.74 16.89 2.27
C LEU A 24 -9.49 17.77 2.12
N THR A 25 -8.93 18.14 3.24
CA THR A 25 -7.66 18.86 3.32
C THR A 25 -6.63 17.97 3.98
N PHE A 26 -5.50 17.76 3.30
CA PHE A 26 -4.28 17.18 3.87
C PHE A 26 -3.40 18.32 4.38
N ALA A 27 -3.04 18.29 5.63
CA ALA A 27 -2.25 19.34 6.30
C ALA A 27 -1.26 18.74 7.30
N ASP A 28 -0.41 19.62 7.79
CA ASP A 28 0.53 19.33 8.87
C ASP A 28 1.33 18.05 8.61
N PRO A 29 2.11 17.98 7.51
CA PRO A 29 2.99 16.84 7.28
C PRO A 29 3.94 16.70 8.49
N LEU A 30 4.08 15.48 9.00
CA LEU A 30 4.91 15.19 10.18
C LEU A 30 6.40 15.43 9.92
N HIS A 31 6.80 15.47 8.66
CA HIS A 31 8.19 15.64 8.22
C HIS A 31 8.24 16.29 6.83
N ASP A 32 9.41 16.78 6.44
CA ASP A 32 9.65 17.20 5.05
C ASP A 32 9.49 16.02 4.09
N ALA A 33 9.10 16.30 2.86
CA ALA A 33 9.04 15.29 1.82
C ALA A 33 10.40 14.58 1.69
N LEU A 34 10.37 13.27 1.85
CA LEU A 34 11.53 12.45 1.57
C LEU A 34 11.41 11.94 0.14
N ASP A 35 12.25 12.47 -0.72
CA ASP A 35 12.38 11.96 -2.07
C ASP A 35 12.96 10.55 -2.02
N ILE A 36 12.23 9.60 -2.56
CA ILE A 36 12.71 8.25 -2.76
C ILE A 36 13.31 8.18 -4.15
N ASP A 37 14.64 7.99 -4.22
CA ASP A 37 15.32 7.67 -5.47
C ASP A 37 14.91 6.26 -5.90
N LEU A 38 13.86 6.18 -6.72
CA LEU A 38 13.50 4.92 -7.35
C LEU A 38 14.61 4.52 -8.33
N LEU A 39 14.83 3.21 -8.46
CA LEU A 39 15.92 2.52 -9.16
C LEU A 39 16.25 2.96 -10.60
N VAL A 40 15.51 3.89 -11.18
CA VAL A 40 15.71 4.41 -12.52
C VAL A 40 15.67 5.94 -12.50
N ASP A 41 16.64 6.55 -13.11
CA ASP A 41 16.87 8.02 -13.21
C ASP A 41 15.65 8.82 -13.74
N THR A 42 14.53 8.18 -14.06
CA THR A 42 13.34 8.79 -14.66
C THR A 42 12.07 8.61 -13.85
N GLN A 43 12.16 7.98 -12.68
CA GLN A 43 11.01 7.82 -11.77
C GLN A 43 11.29 8.53 -10.45
N TYR A 44 10.29 9.26 -10.00
CA TYR A 44 10.33 10.01 -8.75
C TYR A 44 9.16 9.59 -7.88
N HIS A 45 9.38 9.59 -6.59
CA HIS A 45 8.38 9.24 -5.61
C HIS A 45 8.64 10.01 -4.31
N TYR A 46 7.58 10.44 -3.64
CA TYR A 46 7.67 10.90 -2.27
C TYR A 46 6.42 10.50 -1.48
N ASP A 47 6.62 10.34 -0.20
CA ASP A 47 5.62 9.96 0.76
C ASP A 47 5.58 10.92 1.94
N HIS A 48 4.36 11.26 2.36
CA HIS A 48 4.13 12.07 3.54
C HIS A 48 3.05 11.46 4.44
N ALA A 49 3.33 11.36 5.73
CA ALA A 49 2.31 11.23 6.75
C ALA A 49 1.83 12.61 7.21
N GLY A 50 0.57 12.74 7.53
CA GLY A 50 -0.02 14.00 7.98
C GLY A 50 -1.45 13.85 8.48
N ARG A 51 -2.13 14.97 8.68
CA ARG A 51 -3.52 15.00 9.12
C ARG A 51 -4.46 15.24 7.93
N VAL A 52 -5.58 14.53 7.92
CA VAL A 52 -6.67 14.73 6.97
C VAL A 52 -7.90 15.21 7.72
N THR A 53 -8.44 16.33 7.29
CA THR A 53 -9.68 16.90 7.83
C THR A 53 -10.63 17.27 6.73
N GLY A 54 -11.94 17.26 7.02
CA GLY A 54 -12.96 17.68 6.06
C GLY A 54 -14.24 16.89 6.16
N THR A 55 -14.89 16.72 5.02
CA THR A 55 -16.19 16.06 4.93
C THR A 55 -16.18 15.06 3.78
N LEU A 56 -16.74 13.90 4.04
CA LEU A 56 -16.99 12.84 3.07
C LEU A 56 -18.49 12.57 3.03
N THR A 57 -19.10 12.59 1.86
CA THR A 57 -20.51 12.23 1.68
C THR A 57 -20.59 10.96 0.86
N ILE A 58 -21.24 9.92 1.40
CA ILE A 58 -21.40 8.62 0.76
C ILE A 58 -22.91 8.31 0.70
N GLY A 59 -23.46 8.19 -0.51
CA GLY A 59 -24.90 7.89 -0.68
C GLY A 59 -25.81 8.92 -0.01
N GLY A 60 -25.36 10.17 0.15
CA GLY A 60 -26.07 11.24 0.83
C GLY A 60 -25.88 11.31 2.34
N GLU A 61 -25.12 10.40 2.94
CA GLU A 61 -24.72 10.44 4.34
C GLU A 61 -23.41 11.23 4.50
N GLU A 62 -23.43 12.28 5.34
CA GLU A 62 -22.25 13.11 5.62
C GLU A 62 -21.46 12.55 6.79
N ILE A 63 -20.14 12.41 6.58
CA ILE A 63 -19.17 11.93 7.57
C ILE A 63 -18.12 13.02 7.76
N THR A 64 -17.94 13.49 8.98
CA THR A 64 -16.83 14.37 9.33
C THR A 64 -15.56 13.53 9.39
N VAL A 65 -14.53 13.94 8.66
CA VAL A 65 -13.20 13.34 8.66
C VAL A 65 -12.28 14.21 9.50
N ASP A 66 -11.67 13.60 10.51
CA ASP A 66 -10.61 14.19 11.33
C ASP A 66 -9.70 13.07 11.81
N GLY A 67 -8.59 12.85 11.12
CA GLY A 67 -7.73 11.71 11.36
C GLY A 67 -6.35 11.84 10.74
N GLN A 68 -5.61 10.78 10.86
CA GLN A 68 -4.33 10.62 10.19
C GLN A 68 -4.54 10.29 8.72
N GLY A 69 -3.63 10.71 7.89
CA GLY A 69 -3.62 10.45 6.47
C GLY A 69 -2.22 10.26 5.93
N TYR A 70 -2.19 9.72 4.74
CA TYR A 70 -0.97 9.47 4.02
C TYR A 70 -1.09 10.00 2.59
N ARG A 71 -0.05 10.63 2.11
CA ARG A 71 0.03 11.12 0.74
C ARG A 71 1.20 10.47 0.03
N ASP A 72 0.87 9.72 -0.98
CA ASP A 72 1.79 9.12 -1.94
C ASP A 72 1.74 9.92 -3.25
N HIS A 73 2.89 10.19 -3.83
CA HIS A 73 2.97 10.78 -5.15
C HIS A 73 4.16 10.24 -5.92
N SER A 74 3.88 9.58 -7.02
CA SER A 74 4.91 9.12 -7.94
C SER A 74 4.68 9.66 -9.35
N TRP A 75 5.78 10.02 -10.03
CA TRP A 75 5.75 10.48 -11.41
C TRP A 75 7.00 10.04 -12.18
N GLY A 76 6.93 10.06 -13.51
CA GLY A 76 8.02 9.65 -14.36
C GLY A 76 7.54 9.07 -15.68
N TRP A 77 8.48 8.68 -16.53
CA TRP A 77 8.19 8.33 -17.91
C TRP A 77 7.78 6.90 -18.13
N PHE A 78 8.15 5.96 -17.26
CA PHE A 78 7.90 4.54 -17.51
C PHE A 78 7.98 3.69 -16.26
N ARG A 79 6.99 2.84 -16.05
CA ARG A 79 7.06 1.71 -15.12
C ARG A 79 7.10 0.43 -15.96
N ASP A 80 8.19 -0.31 -15.87
CA ASP A 80 8.28 -1.63 -16.50
C ASP A 80 7.59 -2.66 -15.60
N TRP A 81 6.36 -2.95 -15.91
CA TRP A 81 5.56 -3.96 -15.24
C TRP A 81 5.74 -5.31 -15.94
N THR A 82 6.96 -5.83 -16.01
CA THR A 82 7.19 -7.13 -16.62
C THR A 82 6.55 -8.24 -15.78
N PRO A 83 5.63 -9.06 -16.37
CA PRO A 83 4.90 -10.09 -15.66
C PRO A 83 5.77 -11.13 -15.00
N GLY A 84 5.33 -11.59 -13.82
CA GLY A 84 5.91 -12.74 -13.13
C GLY A 84 7.34 -12.55 -12.63
N LYS A 85 7.90 -11.34 -12.74
CA LYS A 85 9.30 -11.08 -12.36
C LYS A 85 9.45 -10.35 -11.06
N TRP A 86 8.41 -9.69 -10.56
CA TRP A 86 8.51 -8.91 -9.34
C TRP A 86 7.15 -8.69 -8.67
N GLY A 87 7.20 -8.38 -7.42
CA GLY A 87 6.10 -7.86 -6.64
C GLY A 87 6.51 -6.58 -5.96
N HIS A 88 5.59 -6.02 -5.25
CA HIS A 88 5.80 -4.83 -4.46
C HIS A 88 5.04 -5.00 -3.16
N MET A 89 5.70 -4.73 -2.07
CA MET A 89 5.04 -4.57 -0.80
C MET A 89 5.21 -3.14 -0.30
N ALA A 90 4.20 -2.62 0.36
CA ALA A 90 4.30 -1.35 1.06
C ALA A 90 3.60 -1.46 2.42
N CYS A 91 4.02 -0.62 3.34
CA CYS A 91 3.33 -0.41 4.61
C CYS A 91 3.49 1.03 5.05
N PHE A 92 2.38 1.68 5.31
CA PHE A 92 2.32 3.01 5.86
C PHE A 92 1.69 2.91 7.23
N ALA A 93 2.38 3.36 8.27
CA ALA A 93 1.87 3.29 9.63
C ALA A 93 2.02 4.63 10.35
N GLN A 94 1.06 4.97 11.18
CA GLN A 94 1.07 6.18 12.01
C GLN A 94 0.58 5.86 13.41
N PHE A 95 1.21 6.49 14.38
CA PHE A 95 0.97 6.29 15.81
C PHE A 95 0.51 7.57 16.50
N GLU A 96 -0.23 7.43 17.60
CA GLU A 96 -0.65 8.59 18.40
C GLU A 96 0.52 9.37 18.99
N THR A 97 1.69 8.75 19.09
CA THR A 97 2.95 9.41 19.52
C THR A 97 3.48 10.42 18.51
N GLY A 98 2.94 10.47 17.30
CA GLY A 98 3.48 11.25 16.19
C GLY A 98 4.54 10.52 15.37
N ASP A 99 4.86 9.27 15.73
CA ASP A 99 5.75 8.45 14.93
C ASP A 99 5.03 7.93 13.67
N CYS A 100 5.75 7.82 12.57
CA CYS A 100 5.24 7.21 11.34
C CYS A 100 6.29 6.35 10.65
N PHE A 101 5.81 5.35 9.92
CA PHE A 101 6.62 4.49 9.07
C PHE A 101 6.14 4.56 7.63
N THR A 102 7.09 4.61 6.74
CA THR A 102 6.90 4.36 5.31
C THR A 102 7.84 3.24 4.92
N LEU A 103 7.30 2.21 4.33
CA LEU A 103 8.04 1.09 3.78
C LEU A 103 7.52 0.79 2.39
N ILE A 104 8.43 0.76 1.42
CA ILE A 104 8.17 0.29 0.06
C ILE A 104 9.33 -0.65 -0.29
N ALA A 105 9.01 -1.83 -0.79
CA ALA A 105 10.02 -2.78 -1.22
C ALA A 105 9.56 -3.56 -2.43
N SER A 106 10.51 -3.91 -3.29
CA SER A 106 10.28 -4.86 -4.38
C SER A 106 10.51 -6.28 -3.88
N THR A 107 9.72 -7.23 -4.38
CA THR A 107 9.89 -8.65 -4.09
C THR A 107 10.12 -9.43 -5.39
N ASN A 108 10.90 -10.50 -5.33
CA ASN A 108 11.06 -11.43 -6.43
C ASN A 108 9.95 -12.52 -6.41
N PRO A 109 9.90 -13.44 -7.40
CA PRO A 109 8.92 -14.52 -7.40
C PRO A 109 9.01 -15.49 -6.21
N ASP A 110 10.12 -15.52 -5.50
CA ASP A 110 10.34 -16.36 -4.30
C ASP A 110 9.99 -15.60 -3.00
N ASP A 111 9.32 -14.45 -3.10
CA ASP A 111 8.99 -13.52 -2.00
C ASP A 111 10.21 -12.92 -1.26
N GLU A 112 11.39 -13.06 -1.82
CA GLU A 112 12.55 -12.40 -1.24
C GLU A 112 12.49 -10.90 -1.52
N VAL A 113 12.75 -10.12 -0.49
CA VAL A 113 12.77 -8.66 -0.57
C VAL A 113 14.03 -8.19 -1.27
N HIS A 114 13.84 -7.30 -2.23
CA HIS A 114 14.90 -6.56 -2.89
C HIS A 114 14.56 -5.08 -2.84
N HIS A 115 15.56 -4.23 -2.80
CA HIS A 115 15.38 -2.77 -2.89
C HIS A 115 14.33 -2.22 -1.92
N VAL A 116 14.76 -2.05 -0.71
CA VAL A 116 13.95 -1.44 0.34
C VAL A 116 14.10 0.07 0.29
N TYR A 117 12.97 0.76 0.32
CA TYR A 117 12.87 2.19 0.54
C TYR A 117 11.95 2.42 1.72
N GLY A 118 12.40 3.23 2.65
CA GLY A 118 11.54 3.52 3.76
C GLY A 118 12.25 4.28 4.87
N TYR A 119 11.46 4.72 5.79
CA TYR A 119 11.94 5.46 6.94
C TYR A 119 10.96 5.32 8.11
N HIS A 120 11.47 5.51 9.29
CA HIS A 120 10.74 5.92 10.47
C HIS A 120 10.96 7.42 10.67
N ALA A 121 9.91 8.18 10.91
CA ALA A 121 10.00 9.60 11.20
C ALA A 121 9.06 10.03 12.32
N ASN A 122 9.46 11.10 13.01
CA ASN A 122 8.65 11.89 13.92
C ASN A 122 9.08 13.35 13.84
N GLU A 123 8.56 14.23 14.71
CA GLU A 123 8.90 15.66 14.71
C GLU A 123 10.38 15.96 14.90
N GLU A 124 11.15 15.05 15.51
CA GLU A 124 12.56 15.29 15.90
C GLU A 124 13.57 14.64 14.96
N THR A 125 13.20 13.52 14.33
CA THR A 125 14.15 12.69 13.60
C THR A 125 13.53 11.92 12.46
N THR A 126 14.38 11.58 11.49
CA THR A 126 14.05 10.62 10.42
C THR A 126 15.17 9.59 10.35
N ARG A 127 14.80 8.32 10.44
CA ARG A 127 15.70 7.16 10.41
C ARG A 127 15.40 6.32 9.18
N PRO A 128 16.34 6.19 8.23
CA PRO A 128 16.11 5.36 7.05
C PRO A 128 16.06 3.86 7.43
N ILE A 129 15.12 3.14 6.84
CA ILE A 129 15.07 1.67 6.86
C ILE A 129 16.12 1.17 5.87
N ARG A 130 16.98 0.25 6.30
CA ARG A 130 18.08 -0.32 5.50
C ARG A 130 17.73 -1.61 4.82
N ASP A 131 16.91 -2.41 5.50
CA ASP A 131 16.37 -3.66 4.99
C ASP A 131 15.06 -3.98 5.69
N ALA A 132 14.28 -4.87 5.10
CA ALA A 132 13.01 -5.29 5.66
C ALA A 132 12.69 -6.74 5.26
N THR A 133 12.00 -7.45 6.12
CA THR A 133 11.35 -8.71 5.77
C THR A 133 9.89 -8.64 6.19
N VAL A 134 9.03 -9.39 5.52
CA VAL A 134 7.62 -9.51 5.84
C VAL A 134 7.26 -10.98 6.07
N ASP A 135 6.52 -11.22 7.13
CA ASP A 135 5.82 -12.48 7.36
C ASP A 135 4.31 -12.20 7.32
N TRP A 136 3.67 -12.76 6.31
CA TRP A 136 2.24 -12.57 6.10
C TRP A 136 1.37 -13.47 7.00
N ASN A 137 1.98 -14.46 7.66
CA ASN A 137 1.32 -15.39 8.58
C ASN A 137 0.02 -16.05 8.04
N ASP A 138 -0.13 -16.12 6.73
CA ASP A 138 -1.32 -16.65 6.06
C ASP A 138 -1.17 -18.13 5.64
N GLY A 139 0.04 -18.68 5.75
CA GLY A 139 0.34 -20.06 5.40
C GLY A 139 0.33 -20.35 3.89
N HIS A 140 0.20 -19.33 3.06
CA HIS A 140 0.20 -19.44 1.59
C HIS A 140 1.58 -19.16 1.02
N ASP A 141 1.92 -19.85 -0.07
CA ASP A 141 2.93 -19.36 -0.99
C ASP A 141 2.35 -18.21 -1.84
N ARG A 142 3.22 -17.52 -2.55
CA ARG A 142 2.86 -16.32 -3.33
C ARG A 142 1.71 -16.55 -4.32
N GLU A 143 1.69 -17.67 -5.05
CA GLU A 143 0.65 -17.95 -6.05
C GLU A 143 -0.70 -18.21 -5.37
N ASN A 144 -0.71 -19.00 -4.31
CA ASN A 144 -1.93 -19.28 -3.55
C ASN A 144 -2.43 -18.04 -2.80
N ARG A 145 -1.52 -17.23 -2.25
CA ARG A 145 -1.85 -15.95 -1.63
C ARG A 145 -2.55 -15.01 -2.60
N ALA A 146 -1.97 -14.82 -3.79
CA ALA A 146 -2.57 -13.94 -4.80
C ALA A 146 -4.02 -14.35 -5.14
N ARG A 147 -4.29 -15.64 -5.20
CA ARG A 147 -5.64 -16.16 -5.47
C ARG A 147 -6.57 -15.98 -4.29
N ALA A 148 -6.17 -16.39 -3.10
CA ALA A 148 -6.96 -16.29 -1.88
C ALA A 148 -7.34 -14.83 -1.58
N TRP A 149 -6.39 -13.93 -1.71
CA TRP A 149 -6.63 -12.51 -1.45
C TRP A 149 -7.46 -11.83 -2.54
N ALA A 150 -7.38 -12.28 -3.80
CA ALA A 150 -8.29 -11.84 -4.85
C ALA A 150 -9.75 -12.26 -4.58
N GLU A 151 -9.95 -13.35 -3.85
CA GLU A 151 -11.25 -13.84 -3.40
C GLU A 151 -11.72 -13.18 -2.08
N GLY A 152 -10.93 -12.26 -1.54
CA GLY A 152 -11.26 -11.47 -0.34
C GLY A 152 -10.72 -12.06 0.96
N GLU A 153 -9.90 -13.13 0.91
CA GLU A 153 -9.16 -13.57 2.07
C GLU A 153 -8.04 -12.57 2.41
N TYR A 154 -7.59 -12.55 3.63
CA TYR A 154 -6.45 -11.76 4.09
C TYR A 154 -5.85 -12.37 5.38
N PRO A 155 -4.58 -12.08 5.69
CA PRO A 155 -3.94 -12.60 6.89
C PRO A 155 -4.54 -12.00 8.16
N ASP A 156 -4.60 -12.78 9.22
CA ASP A 156 -4.98 -12.26 10.54
C ASP A 156 -3.91 -11.34 11.15
N ASP A 157 -2.66 -11.52 10.74
CA ASP A 157 -1.49 -10.85 11.30
C ASP A 157 -0.38 -10.74 10.26
N ILE A 158 0.20 -9.56 10.12
CA ILE A 158 1.35 -9.29 9.26
C ILE A 158 2.47 -8.74 10.13
N GLN A 159 3.66 -9.33 10.04
CA GLN A 159 4.81 -8.86 10.77
C GLN A 159 5.89 -8.36 9.82
N TYR A 160 6.26 -7.09 9.99
CA TYR A 160 7.43 -6.49 9.33
C TYR A 160 8.59 -6.46 10.32
N THR A 161 9.73 -6.99 9.89
CA THR A 161 11.00 -6.81 10.60
C THR A 161 11.81 -5.78 9.83
N LEU A 162 12.11 -4.67 10.48
CA LEU A 162 12.73 -3.47 9.88
C LEU A 162 14.13 -3.31 10.43
N GLU A 163 15.12 -3.21 9.56
CA GLU A 163 16.52 -3.00 9.93
C GLU A 163 16.89 -1.51 9.78
N PHE A 164 17.48 -0.96 10.83
CA PHE A 164 18.02 0.39 10.91
C PHE A 164 19.53 0.35 11.20
N ASP A 165 20.24 1.46 11.05
CA ASP A 165 21.66 1.54 11.38
C ASP A 165 21.95 1.22 12.87
N ASP A 166 21.00 1.43 13.75
CA ASP A 166 21.13 1.27 15.19
C ASP A 166 20.42 0.02 15.76
N GLY A 167 19.82 -0.81 14.93
CA GLY A 167 19.18 -2.05 15.35
C GLY A 167 18.00 -2.49 14.49
N THR A 168 17.30 -3.49 14.98
CA THR A 168 16.15 -4.09 14.30
C THR A 168 14.89 -3.83 15.12
N GLU A 169 13.81 -3.51 14.45
CA GLU A 169 12.51 -3.26 15.06
C GLU A 169 11.42 -4.09 14.37
N THR A 170 10.33 -4.33 15.07
CA THR A 170 9.19 -5.07 14.56
C THR A 170 7.95 -4.19 14.55
N LEU A 171 7.29 -4.12 13.40
CA LEU A 171 5.98 -3.53 13.21
C LEU A 171 5.00 -4.67 12.95
N ARG A 172 3.96 -4.76 13.78
CA ARG A 172 2.93 -5.77 13.66
C ARG A 172 1.61 -5.13 13.24
N CYS A 173 0.95 -5.68 12.24
CA CYS A 173 -0.30 -5.19 11.70
C CYS A 173 -1.37 -6.28 11.76
N GLU A 174 -2.57 -5.92 12.18
CA GLU A 174 -3.75 -6.78 12.20
C GLU A 174 -4.76 -6.20 11.18
N PRO A 175 -4.80 -6.73 9.95
CA PRO A 175 -5.74 -6.27 8.95
C PRO A 175 -7.19 -6.43 9.40
N THR A 176 -8.02 -5.47 9.03
CA THR A 176 -9.46 -5.52 9.32
C THR A 176 -10.27 -5.99 8.13
N HIS A 177 -9.74 -5.80 6.94
CA HIS A 177 -10.31 -6.28 5.67
C HIS A 177 -9.29 -6.12 4.54
N ASN A 178 -9.59 -6.71 3.39
CA ASN A 178 -8.81 -6.58 2.17
C ASN A 178 -9.62 -5.85 1.10
N ILE A 179 -8.96 -4.96 0.38
CA ILE A 179 -9.50 -4.24 -0.78
C ILE A 179 -8.67 -4.66 -2.00
N PRO A 180 -9.02 -5.76 -2.69
CA PRO A 180 -8.31 -6.19 -3.87
C PRO A 180 -8.61 -5.25 -5.03
N ILE A 181 -7.56 -4.80 -5.72
CA ILE A 181 -7.65 -3.98 -6.92
C ILE A 181 -6.93 -4.71 -8.04
N GLY A 182 -7.69 -5.19 -9.02
CA GLY A 182 -7.14 -5.84 -10.20
C GLY A 182 -6.74 -4.82 -11.27
N TYR A 183 -5.62 -5.04 -11.92
CA TYR A 183 -5.19 -4.30 -13.10
C TYR A 183 -5.02 -5.25 -14.26
N GLU A 184 -5.74 -4.99 -15.36
CA GLU A 184 -5.41 -5.54 -16.66
C GLU A 184 -4.51 -4.54 -17.38
N ASP A 185 -3.28 -4.90 -17.69
CA ASP A 185 -2.47 -4.05 -18.56
C ASP A 185 -2.86 -4.24 -20.03
N ARG A 186 -3.80 -3.41 -20.46
CA ARG A 186 -4.23 -3.37 -21.87
C ARG A 186 -3.14 -2.90 -22.84
N ASN A 187 -2.06 -2.31 -22.37
CA ASN A 187 -0.98 -1.86 -23.24
C ASN A 187 -0.26 -3.07 -23.86
N TRP A 188 -0.17 -4.19 -23.14
CA TRP A 188 0.33 -5.44 -23.68
C TRP A 188 -0.57 -6.04 -24.76
N ALA A 189 -1.88 -5.98 -24.57
CA ALA A 189 -2.84 -6.43 -25.57
C ALA A 189 -2.79 -5.60 -26.88
N LEU A 190 -2.28 -4.37 -26.84
CA LEU A 190 -2.06 -3.54 -28.03
C LEU A 190 -0.77 -3.93 -28.79
N THR A 191 0.21 -4.50 -28.09
CA THR A 191 1.51 -4.91 -28.69
C THR A 191 1.56 -6.37 -29.04
N ASP A 192 0.84 -7.22 -28.29
CA ASP A 192 0.70 -8.65 -28.54
C ASP A 192 -0.73 -9.11 -28.19
N PRO A 193 -1.67 -9.05 -29.14
CA PRO A 193 -3.06 -9.43 -28.90
C PRO A 193 -3.24 -10.93 -28.58
N ASP A 194 -2.25 -11.76 -28.85
CA ASP A 194 -2.24 -13.20 -28.55
C ASP A 194 -1.37 -13.54 -27.32
N GLY A 195 -0.75 -12.53 -26.70
CA GLY A 195 0.07 -12.69 -25.50
C GLY A 195 -0.77 -12.98 -24.25
N PRO A 196 -0.15 -13.49 -23.18
CA PRO A 196 -0.85 -13.68 -21.92
C PRO A 196 -1.28 -12.32 -21.38
N TRP A 197 -2.53 -12.23 -20.95
CA TRP A 197 -3.03 -11.09 -20.21
C TRP A 197 -2.30 -11.01 -18.87
N LEU A 198 -1.65 -9.89 -18.64
CA LEU A 198 -1.06 -9.59 -17.35
C LEU A 198 -2.14 -9.16 -16.40
N THR A 199 -2.32 -9.94 -15.39
CA THR A 199 -3.11 -9.54 -14.24
C THR A 199 -2.14 -9.24 -13.11
N SER A 200 -2.10 -8.01 -12.67
CA SER A 200 -1.52 -7.66 -11.38
C SER A 200 -2.66 -7.41 -10.39
N ILE A 201 -2.50 -7.88 -9.18
CA ILE A 201 -3.44 -7.65 -8.09
C ILE A 201 -2.71 -6.85 -7.02
N THR A 202 -3.29 -5.70 -6.67
CA THR A 202 -2.87 -4.95 -5.49
C THR A 202 -3.89 -5.20 -4.40
N ASN A 203 -3.42 -5.72 -3.28
CA ASN A 203 -4.21 -5.89 -2.07
C ASN A 203 -3.89 -4.75 -1.11
N ARG A 204 -4.90 -4.04 -0.67
CA ARG A 204 -4.78 -2.95 0.29
C ARG A 204 -5.54 -3.31 1.55
N MET A 205 -4.85 -3.35 2.66
CA MET A 205 -5.36 -3.88 3.91
C MET A 205 -5.32 -2.84 5.03
N PRO A 206 -6.39 -2.04 5.21
CA PRO A 206 -6.50 -1.22 6.41
C PRO A 206 -6.34 -2.07 7.67
N ALA A 207 -5.47 -1.66 8.56
CA ALA A 207 -5.07 -2.44 9.74
C ALA A 207 -4.93 -1.58 10.99
N THR A 208 -5.13 -2.18 12.15
CA THR A 208 -4.51 -1.69 13.38
C THR A 208 -3.06 -2.17 13.42
N CYS A 209 -2.19 -1.43 14.09
CA CYS A 209 -0.80 -1.84 14.18
C CYS A 209 -0.21 -1.57 15.58
N GLN A 210 0.87 -2.28 15.87
CA GLN A 210 1.64 -2.12 17.11
C GLN A 210 3.14 -2.00 16.82
N TRP A 211 3.77 -1.08 17.52
CA TRP A 211 5.21 -0.86 17.51
C TRP A 211 5.68 -0.41 18.90
N GLN A 212 6.66 -1.11 19.49
CA GLN A 212 7.23 -0.81 20.81
C GLN A 212 6.20 -0.64 21.95
N GLY A 213 5.02 -1.27 21.81
CA GLY A 213 3.92 -1.17 22.77
C GLY A 213 2.97 0.01 22.54
N TYR A 214 3.15 0.77 21.48
CA TYR A 214 2.23 1.81 21.02
C TYR A 214 1.27 1.23 19.98
N ASP A 215 0.02 1.62 20.06
CA ASP A 215 -1.01 1.31 19.07
C ASP A 215 -1.05 2.38 17.98
N GLY A 216 -1.41 1.98 16.78
CA GLY A 216 -1.51 2.86 15.63
C GLY A 216 -2.42 2.31 14.54
N LEU A 217 -2.43 3.02 13.42
CA LEU A 217 -3.12 2.61 12.20
C LEU A 217 -2.10 2.35 11.10
N ALA A 218 -2.34 1.34 10.30
CA ALA A 218 -1.48 1.00 9.18
C ALA A 218 -2.27 0.71 7.91
N TRP A 219 -1.54 0.76 6.81
CA TRP A 219 -2.01 0.43 5.48
C TRP A 219 -1.02 -0.50 4.79
N PRO A 220 -0.99 -1.79 5.14
CA PRO A 220 -0.28 -2.81 4.37
C PRO A 220 -0.78 -2.91 2.95
N GLU A 221 0.14 -3.06 2.03
CA GLU A 221 -0.15 -3.25 0.61
C GLU A 221 0.77 -4.34 0.04
N GLU A 222 0.22 -5.21 -0.77
CA GLU A 222 0.98 -6.12 -1.60
C GLU A 222 0.48 -6.07 -3.04
N LEU A 223 1.37 -5.83 -3.97
CA LEU A 223 1.13 -5.94 -5.39
C LEU A 223 1.83 -7.18 -5.92
N LEU A 224 1.05 -8.07 -6.48
CA LEU A 224 1.52 -9.30 -7.11
C LEU A 224 1.26 -9.24 -8.61
N SER A 225 2.31 -9.50 -9.37
CA SER A 225 2.19 -9.81 -10.81
C SER A 225 2.01 -11.32 -10.93
N ILE A 226 0.92 -11.77 -11.54
CA ILE A 226 0.54 -13.16 -11.71
C ILE A 226 0.83 -13.60 -13.16
#